data_570fd73106e22cecd4781ea2a0fa6406
#
_entry.id   570fd73106e22cecd4781ea2a0fa6406
#
_cell.length_a   1.000
_cell.length_b   1.000
_cell.length_c   1.000
_cell.angle_alpha   90.00
_cell.angle_beta   90.00
_cell.angle_gamma   90.00
#
_symmetry.space_group_name_H-M   'P 1'
#
loop_
_entity.id
_entity.type
_entity.pdbx_description
1 polymer ?
#
loop_
_entity_poly.entity_id
_entity_poly.type
_entity_poly.pdbx_seq_one_letter_code
_entity_poly.pdbx_strand_id
1 'polypeptide(L)' 'MLESLPVGYRMVFNLFAVEGYSHKEIAELLNIDEGTSRSQLAKARKTLQDMIEKKGVTQA' A
#
# COMPACT_ATOMS: atom_id res chain seq x y z
N MET A 1 6.72 -9.24 4.58
CA MET A 1 5.42 -8.66 4.84
C MET A 1 4.72 -8.19 3.60
N LEU A 2 5.38 -7.47 2.75
CA LEU A 2 4.71 -7.01 1.52
C LEU A 2 4.27 -8.18 0.66
N GLU A 3 4.98 -9.28 0.70
CA GLU A 3 4.62 -10.43 -0.11
C GLU A 3 3.27 -11.01 0.27
N SER A 4 2.78 -10.69 1.46
CA SER A 4 1.48 -11.18 1.89
C SER A 4 0.32 -10.38 1.32
N LEU A 5 0.61 -9.24 0.69
CA LEU A 5 -0.44 -8.39 0.15
C LEU A 5 -0.76 -8.78 -1.29
N PRO A 6 -2.00 -8.56 -1.73
CA PRO A 6 -2.31 -8.70 -3.15
C PRO A 6 -1.40 -7.80 -3.99
N VAL A 7 -1.15 -8.22 -5.22
CA VAL A 7 -0.22 -7.52 -6.09
C VAL A 7 -0.57 -6.04 -6.25
N GLY A 8 -1.86 -5.74 -6.44
CA GLY A 8 -2.28 -4.36 -6.62
C GLY A 8 -1.95 -3.48 -5.42
N TYR A 9 -2.17 -4.00 -4.23
CA TYR A 9 -1.89 -3.24 -3.01
C TYR A 9 -0.39 -3.01 -2.87
N ARG A 10 0.41 -4.02 -3.18
CA ARG A 10 1.87 -3.88 -3.09
C ARG A 10 2.39 -2.84 -4.06
N MET A 11 1.86 -2.82 -5.27
CA MET A 11 2.31 -1.87 -6.28
C MET A 11 2.00 -0.45 -5.87
N VAL A 12 0.80 -0.20 -5.39
CA VAL A 12 0.43 1.14 -4.94
C VAL A 12 1.29 1.55 -3.75
N PHE A 13 1.48 0.65 -2.80
CA PHE A 13 2.28 0.95 -1.62
C PHE A 13 3.72 1.30 -2.02
N ASN A 14 4.33 0.50 -2.90
CA ASN A 14 5.68 0.77 -3.33
C ASN A 14 5.81 2.09 -4.05
N LEU A 15 4.89 2.37 -4.97
CA LEU A 15 4.98 3.60 -5.74
C LEU A 15 4.79 4.82 -4.86
N PHE A 16 3.91 4.74 -3.89
CA PHE A 16 3.66 5.88 -3.03
C PHE A 16 4.72 6.03 -1.94
N ALA A 17 5.00 4.97 -1.20
CA ALA A 17 5.84 5.05 -0.02
C ALA A 17 7.32 5.01 -0.34
N VAL A 18 7.71 4.26 -1.36
CA VAL A 18 9.11 4.06 -1.68
C VAL A 18 9.55 5.01 -2.80
N GLU A 19 8.77 5.10 -3.86
CA GLU A 19 9.15 5.91 -5.01
C GLU A 19 8.70 7.35 -4.90
N GLY A 20 7.74 7.64 -4.04
CA GLY A 20 7.30 9.02 -3.82
C GLY A 20 6.32 9.57 -4.84
N TYR A 21 5.68 8.70 -5.62
CA TYR A 21 4.68 9.18 -6.58
C TYR A 21 3.40 9.59 -5.88
N SER A 22 2.72 10.59 -6.44
CA SER A 22 1.41 10.98 -5.93
C SER A 22 0.35 10.00 -6.38
N HIS A 23 -0.83 10.05 -5.77
CA HIS A 23 -1.92 9.17 -6.18
C HIS A 23 -2.31 9.40 -7.63
N LYS A 24 -2.26 10.65 -8.08
CA LYS A 24 -2.57 10.95 -9.46
C LYS A 24 -1.58 10.27 -10.40
N GLU A 25 -0.31 10.33 -10.06
CA GLU A 25 0.73 9.69 -10.86
C GLU A 25 0.59 8.18 -10.85
N ILE A 26 0.30 7.61 -9.69
CA ILE A 26 0.11 6.17 -9.55
C ILE A 26 -1.09 5.73 -10.39
N ALA A 27 -2.16 6.50 -10.34
CA ALA A 27 -3.36 6.17 -11.12
C ALA A 27 -3.03 6.10 -12.61
N GLU A 28 -2.23 7.02 -13.08
CA GLU A 28 -1.83 7.03 -14.49
C GLU A 28 -0.91 5.85 -14.81
N LEU A 29 0.04 5.58 -13.95
CA LEU A 29 0.99 4.49 -14.18
C LEU A 29 0.31 3.13 -14.18
N LEU A 30 -0.64 2.92 -13.29
CA LEU A 30 -1.32 1.64 -13.16
C LEU A 30 -2.63 1.57 -13.93
N ASN A 31 -3.01 2.67 -14.57
CA ASN A 31 -4.27 2.75 -15.32
C ASN A 31 -5.47 2.45 -14.42
N ILE A 32 -5.51 3.10 -13.27
CA ILE A 32 -6.63 2.99 -12.32
C ILE A 32 -7.07 4.39 -11.95
N ASP A 33 -8.19 4.49 -11.23
CA ASP A 33 -8.66 5.78 -10.76
C ASP A 33 -7.85 6.25 -9.57
N GLU A 34 -7.76 7.56 -9.41
CA GLU A 34 -7.06 8.14 -8.27
C GLU A 34 -7.68 7.69 -6.95
N GLY A 35 -9.01 7.62 -6.89
CA GLY A 35 -9.70 7.12 -5.71
C GLY A 35 -9.34 5.67 -5.40
N THR A 36 -9.17 4.86 -6.44
CA THR A 36 -8.75 3.47 -6.27
C THR A 36 -7.34 3.41 -5.69
N SER A 37 -6.45 4.29 -6.14
CA SER A 37 -5.10 4.34 -5.61
C SER A 37 -5.11 4.64 -4.11
N ARG A 38 -5.89 5.64 -3.69
CA ARG A 38 -6.00 5.99 -2.28
C ARG A 38 -6.57 4.84 -1.47
N SER A 39 -7.61 4.22 -1.99
CA SER A 39 -8.27 3.12 -1.29
C SER A 39 -7.33 1.94 -1.12
N GLN A 40 -6.58 1.59 -2.16
CA GLN A 40 -5.64 0.48 -2.09
C GLN A 40 -4.52 0.77 -1.12
N LEU A 41 -4.04 2.01 -1.08
CA LEU A 41 -3.00 2.38 -0.14
C LEU A 41 -3.49 2.27 1.30
N ALA A 42 -4.71 2.74 1.56
CA ALA A 42 -5.27 2.66 2.91
C ALA A 42 -5.43 1.21 3.35
N LYS A 43 -5.87 0.35 2.45
CA LYS A 43 -6.03 -1.07 2.78
C LYS A 43 -4.68 -1.74 2.99
N ALA A 44 -3.68 -1.38 2.19
CA ALA A 44 -2.35 -1.94 2.36
C ALA A 44 -1.76 -1.55 3.71
N ARG A 45 -1.91 -0.29 4.09
CA ARG A 45 -1.42 0.19 5.37
C ARG A 45 -2.09 -0.54 6.53
N LYS A 46 -3.40 -0.68 6.45
CA LYS A 46 -4.14 -1.34 7.52
C LYS A 46 -3.73 -2.79 7.63
N THR A 47 -3.58 -3.47 6.50
CA THR A 47 -3.18 -4.87 6.52
C THR A 47 -1.78 -5.04 7.12
N LEU A 48 -0.85 -4.19 6.75
CA LEU A 48 0.49 -4.26 7.30
C LEU A 48 0.50 -3.97 8.79
N GLN A 49 -0.28 -2.99 9.21
CA GLN A 49 -0.38 -2.64 10.62
C GLN A 49 -0.96 -3.80 11.44
N ASP A 50 -2.00 -4.43 10.91
CA ASP A 50 -2.61 -5.58 11.57
C ASP A 50 -1.62 -6.73 11.72
N MET A 51 -0.83 -6.98 10.68
CA MET A 51 0.17 -8.03 10.74
C MET A 51 1.22 -7.76 11.81
N ILE A 52 1.67 -6.52 11.90
CA ILE A 52 2.65 -6.13 12.89
C ILE A 52 2.10 -6.30 14.29
N GLU A 53 0.87 -5.84 14.50
CA GLU A 53 0.25 -5.96 15.82
C GLU A 53 0.03 -7.39 16.22
N LYS A 54 -0.41 -8.23 15.29
CA LYS A 54 -0.64 -9.62 15.59
C LYS A 54 0.63 -10.34 15.96
N LYS A 55 1.74 -9.97 15.37
CA LYS A 55 3.00 -10.62 15.68
C LYS A 55 3.67 -10.05 16.91
N GLY A 56 3.15 -8.99 17.44
CA GLY A 56 3.69 -8.40 18.64
C GLY A 56 5.04 -7.77 18.46
N VAL A 57 5.35 -7.35 17.23
CA VAL A 57 6.64 -6.80 17.01
C VAL A 57 6.68 -5.34 17.02
N THR A 58 5.64 -4.70 17.42
CA THR A 58 5.61 -3.29 17.33
C THR A 58 6.55 -2.64 18.23
N GLN A 59 6.95 -3.18 19.19
CA GLN A 59 7.58 -2.52 20.06
C GLN A 59 8.76 -2.80 20.18
N ALA A 60 9.13 -2.82 19.82
CA ALA A 60 10.40 -2.96 19.98
C ALA A 60 10.89 -2.62 21.14
#